data_6be0c02ed932f258f94401aeb8ce9e02
#
_entry.id   6be0c02ed932f258f94401aeb8ce9e02
#
_cell.length_a   1.000
_cell.length_b   1.000
_cell.length_c   1.000
_cell.angle_alpha   90.00
_cell.angle_beta   90.00
_cell.angle_gamma   90.00
#
_symmetry.space_group_name_H-M   'P 1'
#
loop_
_entity.id
_entity.type
_entity.pdbx_description
1 polymer ?
#
loop_
_entity_poly.entity_id
_entity_poly.type
_entity_poly.pdbx_seq_one_letter_code
_entity_poly.pdbx_strand_id
1 'polypeptide(L)'
;MTQSVIHQPRVAWDAARAFVRMAGDPGYDAYAGRVLSRLGTEVHGELADTHRRLLEGSVQSSDNDRFTADVEAAKWRVRMEDLLRTNPALITPVRELTEAAAR
;
A
#
# COMPACT_ATOMS: atom_id res chain seq x y z
N MET A 1 -1.27 -29.61 15.90
CA MET A 1 -1.77 -28.77 14.89
C MET A 1 -0.91 -27.57 14.69
N THR A 2 -0.55 -27.36 13.52
CA THR A 2 0.24 -26.23 13.26
C THR A 2 -0.52 -25.18 12.64
N GLN A 3 -0.47 -24.03 13.19
CA GLN A 3 -1.11 -22.95 12.64
C GLN A 3 -0.17 -22.18 11.85
N SER A 4 -0.53 -21.92 10.67
CA SER A 4 0.19 -21.00 9.86
C SER A 4 0.01 -19.65 10.46
N VAL A 5 1.00 -19.18 11.14
CA VAL A 5 0.92 -17.87 11.73
C VAL A 5 1.31 -16.86 10.69
N ILE A 6 0.32 -16.11 10.22
CA ILE A 6 0.60 -15.00 9.31
C ILE A 6 1.00 -13.83 10.18
N HIS A 7 2.23 -13.37 9.98
CA HIS A 7 2.78 -12.29 10.78
C HIS A 7 2.24 -10.95 10.25
N GLN A 8 1.20 -10.44 10.90
CA GLN A 8 0.52 -9.24 10.45
C GLN A 8 1.44 -8.03 10.27
N PRO A 9 2.39 -7.75 11.18
CA PRO A 9 3.30 -6.62 10.95
C PRO A 9 4.10 -6.75 9.67
N ARG A 10 4.50 -7.97 9.31
CA ARG A 10 5.21 -8.18 8.07
C ARG A 10 4.31 -7.99 6.85
N VAL A 11 3.09 -8.49 6.92
CA VAL A 11 2.11 -8.31 5.85
C VAL A 11 1.84 -6.82 5.65
N ALA A 12 1.67 -6.09 6.76
CA ALA A 12 1.43 -4.65 6.69
C ALA A 12 2.60 -3.91 6.06
N TRP A 13 3.84 -4.29 6.41
CA TRP A 13 5.03 -3.65 5.90
C TRP A 13 5.20 -3.92 4.40
N ASP A 14 5.02 -5.18 3.99
CA ASP A 14 5.12 -5.54 2.58
C ASP A 14 4.06 -4.83 1.75
N ALA A 15 2.83 -4.73 2.27
CA ALA A 15 1.75 -4.03 1.60
C ALA A 15 2.05 -2.54 1.49
N ALA A 16 2.59 -1.95 2.55
CA ALA A 16 2.93 -0.52 2.54
C ALA A 16 3.91 -0.21 1.42
N ARG A 17 4.94 -1.02 1.28
CA ARG A 17 5.93 -0.84 0.23
C ARG A 17 5.33 -1.04 -1.15
N ALA A 18 4.48 -2.06 -1.29
CA ALA A 18 3.84 -2.34 -2.56
C ALA A 18 2.93 -1.20 -2.98
N PHE A 19 2.15 -0.67 -2.05
CA PHE A 19 1.22 0.41 -2.34
C PHE A 19 1.96 1.67 -2.77
N VAL A 20 3.03 2.03 -2.06
CA VAL A 20 3.81 3.22 -2.41
C VAL A 20 4.47 3.05 -3.76
N ARG A 21 5.02 1.86 -4.03
CA ARG A 21 5.64 1.60 -5.32
C ARG A 21 4.63 1.73 -6.45
N MET A 22 3.45 1.15 -6.28
CA MET A 22 2.42 1.19 -7.32
C MET A 22 1.81 2.58 -7.46
N ALA A 23 1.80 3.36 -6.39
CA ALA A 23 1.30 4.73 -6.47
C ALA A 23 2.19 5.60 -7.37
N GLY A 24 3.46 5.23 -7.52
CA GLY A 24 4.37 5.96 -8.41
C GLY A 24 4.60 5.27 -9.75
N ASP A 25 3.88 4.20 -10.04
CA ASP A 25 4.10 3.38 -11.22
C ASP A 25 3.14 3.77 -12.35
N PRO A 26 3.55 3.62 -13.63
CA PRO A 26 2.61 3.88 -14.74
C PRO A 26 1.35 3.01 -14.69
N GLY A 27 1.42 1.85 -14.01
CA GLY A 27 0.27 0.97 -13.85
C GLY A 27 -0.65 1.33 -12.70
N TYR A 28 -0.49 2.51 -12.10
CA TYR A 28 -1.25 2.92 -10.93
C TYR A 28 -2.77 2.80 -11.13
N ASP A 29 -3.30 3.25 -12.27
CA ASP A 29 -4.75 3.28 -12.47
C ASP A 29 -5.36 1.90 -12.36
N ALA A 30 -4.74 0.91 -12.99
CA ALA A 30 -5.24 -0.47 -12.93
C ALA A 30 -5.12 -1.03 -11.51
N TYR A 31 -4.01 -0.75 -10.86
CA TYR A 31 -3.79 -1.22 -9.50
C TYR A 31 -4.79 -0.58 -8.53
N ALA A 32 -5.02 0.72 -8.68
CA ALA A 32 -5.98 1.46 -7.85
C ALA A 32 -7.38 0.88 -7.97
N GLY A 33 -7.76 0.46 -9.17
CA GLY A 33 -9.05 -0.19 -9.39
C GLY A 33 -9.17 -1.49 -8.61
N ARG A 34 -8.09 -2.26 -8.53
CA ARG A 34 -8.08 -3.47 -7.73
C ARG A 34 -8.19 -3.17 -6.23
N VAL A 35 -7.50 -2.14 -5.78
CA VAL A 35 -7.57 -1.70 -4.38
C VAL A 35 -8.99 -1.31 -4.04
N LEU A 36 -9.63 -0.53 -4.90
CA LEU A 36 -11.02 -0.14 -4.70
C LEU A 36 -11.94 -1.35 -4.57
N SER A 37 -11.78 -2.32 -5.48
CA SER A 37 -12.60 -3.51 -5.50
C SER A 37 -12.41 -4.39 -4.28
N ARG A 38 -11.18 -4.48 -3.76
CA ARG A 38 -10.86 -5.40 -2.68
C ARG A 38 -10.93 -4.78 -1.30
N LEU A 39 -10.57 -3.50 -1.17
CA LEU A 39 -10.44 -2.87 0.14
C LEU A 39 -11.39 -1.69 0.35
N GLY A 40 -12.07 -1.22 -0.70
CA GLY A 40 -13.10 -0.21 -0.56
C GLY A 40 -12.62 1.21 -0.85
N THR A 41 -13.58 2.14 -0.77
CA THR A 41 -13.35 3.52 -1.20
C THR A 41 -12.41 4.28 -0.30
N GLU A 42 -12.38 3.98 0.99
CA GLU A 42 -11.54 4.70 1.92
C GLU A 42 -10.06 4.43 1.64
N VAL A 43 -9.69 3.16 1.51
CA VAL A 43 -8.30 2.80 1.20
C VAL A 43 -7.93 3.32 -0.19
N HIS A 44 -8.85 3.22 -1.15
CA HIS A 44 -8.64 3.75 -2.49
C HIS A 44 -8.34 5.25 -2.45
N GLY A 45 -9.09 6.00 -1.66
CA GLY A 45 -8.88 7.44 -1.53
C GLY A 45 -7.53 7.78 -0.91
N GLU A 46 -7.11 7.01 0.08
CA GLU A 46 -5.79 7.20 0.68
C GLU A 46 -4.68 6.90 -0.31
N LEU A 47 -4.87 5.88 -1.15
CA LEU A 47 -3.89 5.56 -2.19
C LEU A 47 -3.81 6.68 -3.23
N ALA A 48 -4.96 7.27 -3.58
CA ALA A 48 -4.97 8.40 -4.51
C ALA A 48 -4.21 9.60 -3.94
N ASP A 49 -4.33 9.84 -2.64
CA ASP A 49 -3.58 10.91 -1.99
C ASP A 49 -2.08 10.64 -2.04
N THR A 50 -1.67 9.40 -1.81
CA THR A 50 -0.27 9.01 -1.90
C THR A 50 0.26 9.23 -3.33
N HIS A 51 -0.54 8.80 -4.32
CA HIS A 51 -0.18 8.99 -5.72
C HIS A 51 0.07 10.47 -6.03
N ARG A 52 -0.82 11.33 -5.59
CA ARG A 52 -0.69 12.77 -5.81
C ARG A 52 0.57 13.32 -5.15
N ARG A 53 0.85 12.92 -3.89
CA ARG A 53 2.03 13.41 -3.18
C ARG A 53 3.33 12.96 -3.86
N LEU A 54 3.36 11.74 -4.37
CA LEU A 54 4.54 11.23 -5.07
C LEU A 54 4.75 11.99 -6.37
N LEU A 55 3.68 12.32 -7.09
CA LEU A 55 3.79 13.11 -8.30
C LEU A 55 4.31 14.51 -8.00
N GLU A 56 3.82 15.12 -6.94
CA GLU A 56 4.26 16.45 -6.53
C GLU A 56 5.73 16.43 -6.12
N GLY A 57 6.15 15.40 -5.41
CA GLY A 57 7.54 15.26 -4.99
C GLY A 57 8.48 15.09 -6.14
N SER A 58 8.09 14.34 -7.17
CA SER A 58 8.97 14.04 -8.30
C SER A 58 9.25 15.25 -9.15
N VAL A 59 8.48 16.31 -9.02
CA VAL A 59 8.72 17.54 -9.75
C VAL A 59 9.86 18.35 -9.13
N GLN A 60 10.21 18.08 -7.88
CA GLN A 60 11.17 18.90 -7.15
C GLN A 60 12.59 18.38 -7.20
N SER A 61 12.83 17.16 -6.78
CA SER A 61 14.16 16.57 -6.84
C SER A 61 14.09 15.08 -6.54
N SER A 62 15.09 14.32 -6.97
CA SER A 62 15.14 12.90 -6.73
C SER A 62 15.33 12.57 -5.25
N ASP A 63 16.00 13.42 -4.48
CA ASP A 63 16.15 13.23 -3.04
C ASP A 63 14.81 13.37 -2.35
N ASN A 64 14.00 14.34 -2.76
CA ASN A 64 12.66 14.51 -2.23
C ASN A 64 11.77 13.36 -2.60
N ASP A 65 11.93 12.77 -3.78
CA ASP A 65 11.15 11.60 -4.18
C ASP A 65 11.37 10.45 -3.23
N ARG A 66 12.63 10.15 -2.91
CA ARG A 66 12.95 9.05 -2.01
C ARG A 66 12.42 9.30 -0.61
N PHE A 67 12.62 10.51 -0.11
CA PHE A 67 12.15 10.88 1.21
C PHE A 67 10.62 10.79 1.27
N THR A 68 9.92 11.28 0.26
CA THR A 68 8.47 11.22 0.22
C THR A 68 7.98 9.78 0.21
N ALA A 69 8.61 8.92 -0.59
CA ALA A 69 8.25 7.51 -0.66
C ALA A 69 8.42 6.82 0.70
N ASP A 70 9.53 7.11 1.38
CA ASP A 70 9.79 6.52 2.69
C ASP A 70 8.77 6.95 3.73
N VAL A 71 8.41 8.23 3.73
CA VAL A 71 7.40 8.77 4.65
C VAL A 71 6.04 8.15 4.36
N GLU A 72 5.66 8.05 3.09
CA GLU A 72 4.38 7.46 2.74
C GLU A 72 4.33 5.98 3.09
N ALA A 73 5.45 5.26 2.90
CA ALA A 73 5.50 3.85 3.27
C ALA A 73 5.31 3.67 4.79
N ALA A 74 5.90 4.54 5.59
CA ALA A 74 5.74 4.47 7.04
C ALA A 74 4.29 4.72 7.44
N LYS A 75 3.63 5.67 6.79
CA LYS A 75 2.22 5.95 7.05
C LYS A 75 1.34 4.76 6.64
N TRP A 76 1.63 4.17 5.48
CA TRP A 76 0.87 3.03 5.01
C TRP A 76 1.04 1.82 5.92
N ARG A 77 2.24 1.62 6.47
CA ARG A 77 2.45 0.53 7.40
C ARG A 77 1.49 0.64 8.60
N VAL A 78 1.39 1.84 9.17
CA VAL A 78 0.50 2.06 10.32
C VAL A 78 -0.96 1.83 9.92
N ARG A 79 -1.37 2.33 8.76
CA ARG A 79 -2.73 2.12 8.28
C ARG A 79 -3.05 0.66 8.07
N MET A 80 -2.10 -0.09 7.49
CA MET A 80 -2.31 -1.51 7.24
C MET A 80 -2.36 -2.30 8.53
N GLU A 81 -1.50 -1.98 9.50
CA GLU A 81 -1.55 -2.64 10.79
C GLU A 81 -2.89 -2.43 11.47
N ASP A 82 -3.39 -1.20 11.41
CA ASP A 82 -4.66 -0.86 12.00
C ASP A 82 -5.82 -1.55 11.27
N LEU A 83 -5.77 -1.55 9.95
CA LEU A 83 -6.79 -2.18 9.12
C LEU A 83 -6.87 -3.68 9.40
N LEU A 84 -5.73 -4.36 9.46
CA LEU A 84 -5.69 -5.81 9.68
C LEU A 84 -6.06 -6.17 11.11
N ARG A 85 -5.73 -5.31 12.07
CA ARG A 85 -6.12 -5.54 13.45
C ARG A 85 -7.64 -5.42 13.60
N THR A 86 -8.22 -4.41 12.96
CA THR A 86 -9.66 -4.16 13.04
C THR A 86 -10.46 -5.17 12.22
N ASN A 87 -9.90 -5.62 11.11
CA ASN A 87 -10.62 -6.50 10.19
C ASN A 87 -9.67 -7.57 9.64
N PRO A 88 -9.40 -8.62 10.44
CA PRO A 88 -8.43 -9.65 10.05
C PRO A 88 -8.76 -10.37 8.74
N ALA A 89 -10.04 -10.36 8.33
CA ALA A 89 -10.42 -10.99 7.08
C ALA A 89 -9.79 -10.34 5.86
N LEU A 90 -9.30 -9.11 6.01
CA LEU A 90 -8.67 -8.41 4.89
C LEU A 90 -7.23 -8.84 4.63
N ILE A 91 -6.68 -9.73 5.46
CA ILE A 91 -5.29 -10.15 5.26
C ILE A 91 -5.08 -10.83 3.91
N THR A 92 -6.06 -11.62 3.47
CA THR A 92 -5.97 -12.31 2.18
C THR A 92 -5.99 -11.33 1.00
N PRO A 93 -6.96 -10.42 0.88
CA PRO A 93 -6.92 -9.46 -0.23
C PRO A 93 -5.69 -8.55 -0.17
N VAL A 94 -5.22 -8.18 1.03
CA VAL A 94 -4.01 -7.35 1.14
C VAL A 94 -2.80 -8.11 0.60
N ARG A 95 -2.67 -9.39 0.94
CA ARG A 95 -1.57 -10.20 0.43
C ARG A 95 -1.65 -10.37 -1.08
N GLU A 96 -2.86 -10.55 -1.61
CA GLU A 96 -3.05 -10.67 -3.05
C GLU A 96 -2.63 -9.40 -3.78
N LEU A 97 -2.96 -8.25 -3.21
CA LEU A 97 -2.57 -6.97 -3.80
C LEU A 97 -1.05 -6.77 -3.73
N THR A 98 -0.42 -7.23 -2.65
CA THR A 98 1.03 -7.18 -2.53
C THR A 98 1.69 -8.02 -3.61
N GLU A 99 1.17 -9.22 -3.84
CA GLU A 99 1.69 -10.11 -4.87
C GLU A 99 1.48 -9.55 -6.27
N ALA A 100 0.32 -8.94 -6.50
CA ALA A 100 0.03 -8.32 -7.79
C ALA A 100 1.01 -7.19 -8.10
N ALA A 101 1.44 -6.46 -7.09
CA ALA A 101 2.40 -5.38 -7.27
C ALA A 101 3.79 -5.89 -7.61
N ALA A 102 4.09 -7.14 -7.25
CA ALA A 102 5.41 -7.72 -7.51
C ALA A 102 5.57 -8.26 -8.92
N ARG A 103 4.49 -8.34 -9.68
CA ARG A 103 4.53 -8.92 -11.05
C ARG A 103 4.83 -7.93 -12.13
#